data_3ff4b046486dccfd1eba8a82679f0cd1
#
_entry.id   3ff4b046486dccfd1eba8a82679f0cd1
#
_cell.length_a   1.000
_cell.length_b   1.000
_cell.length_c   1.000
_cell.angle_alpha   90.00
_cell.angle_beta   90.00
_cell.angle_gamma   90.00
#
_symmetry.space_group_name_H-M   'P 1'
#
loop_
_entity.id
_entity.type
_entity.pdbx_description
1 polymer ?
#
loop_
_entity_poly.entity_id
_entity_poly.type
_entity_poly.pdbx_seq_one_letter_code
_entity_poly.pdbx_strand_id
1 'polypeptide(L)'
;MDATLKPAAAAERIEDIEAQLLLEALYRRYHYDFRQYARASIRRRLRQARDQMGYASLSLLQDALLHDDRVVTRLLDYLTVQVSEMFRDPGYYRAIREKVVPHLRTYPSLKIWIAGCSQGEELYSFAILLHEEGLLDRTLLYATDINPAALATAKKGIFAVDRIAAFTQNHQLSGGKSSLSDLSLIHIS
;
A
#
# COMPACT_ATOMS: atom_id res chain seq x y z
N MET A 1 14.72 37.14 30.75
CA MET A 1 14.35 36.49 29.46
C MET A 1 13.45 35.32 29.78
N ASP A 2 12.18 35.60 29.83
CA ASP A 2 11.14 34.66 30.30
C ASP A 2 10.54 33.95 29.08
N ALA A 3 10.94 32.71 28.88
CA ALA A 3 10.42 31.86 27.81
C ALA A 3 9.48 30.80 28.41
N THR A 4 8.40 31.26 29.00
CA THR A 4 7.27 30.38 29.33
C THR A 4 6.56 30.00 28.05
N LEU A 5 7.07 28.98 27.36
CA LEU A 5 6.37 28.30 26.27
C LEU A 5 5.01 27.79 26.78
N LYS A 6 3.92 28.14 26.07
CA LYS A 6 2.59 27.61 26.39
C LYS A 6 2.69 26.08 26.48
N PRO A 7 2.06 25.43 27.47
CA PRO A 7 2.18 23.99 27.73
C PRO A 7 1.93 23.11 26.47
N ALA A 8 1.00 23.52 25.62
CA ALA A 8 0.69 22.83 24.38
C ALA A 8 1.85 22.86 23.35
N ALA A 9 2.57 23.99 23.22
CA ALA A 9 3.72 24.11 22.33
C ALA A 9 4.94 23.32 22.84
N ALA A 10 5.10 23.18 24.15
CA ALA A 10 6.14 22.35 24.76
C ALA A 10 5.86 20.86 24.55
N ALA A 11 4.61 20.42 24.73
CA ALA A 11 4.18 19.05 24.47
C ALA A 11 4.34 18.67 22.99
N GLU A 12 4.02 19.58 22.08
CA GLU A 12 4.20 19.37 20.64
C GLU A 12 5.68 19.24 20.25
N ARG A 13 6.58 19.99 20.88
CA ARG A 13 8.03 19.85 20.68
C ARG A 13 8.57 18.52 21.19
N ILE A 14 8.09 18.02 22.32
CA ILE A 14 8.50 16.71 22.86
C ILE A 14 8.05 15.61 21.89
N GLU A 15 6.80 15.63 21.49
CA GLU A 15 6.26 14.64 20.54
C GLU A 15 6.99 14.64 19.19
N ASP A 16 7.46 15.80 18.72
CA ASP A 16 8.30 15.88 17.50
C ASP A 16 9.64 15.19 17.67
N ILE A 17 10.28 15.33 18.82
CA ILE A 17 11.52 14.64 19.16
C ILE A 17 11.27 13.13 19.25
N GLU A 18 10.23 12.71 19.95
CA GLU A 18 9.86 11.30 20.06
C GLU A 18 9.58 10.68 18.70
N ALA A 19 8.83 11.38 17.82
CA ALA A 19 8.55 10.92 16.47
C ALA A 19 9.83 10.73 15.64
N GLN A 20 10.77 11.66 15.71
CA GLN A 20 12.05 11.56 15.00
C GLN A 20 12.87 10.38 15.52
N LEU A 21 12.95 10.19 16.82
CA LEU A 21 13.68 9.07 17.44
C LEU A 21 13.05 7.72 17.09
N LEU A 22 11.72 7.63 17.08
CA LEU A 22 11.01 6.43 16.68
C LEU A 22 11.27 6.07 15.21
N LEU A 23 11.23 7.06 14.30
CA LEU A 23 11.51 6.84 12.89
C LEU A 23 12.98 6.43 12.66
N GLU A 24 13.91 7.00 13.42
CA GLU A 24 15.32 6.61 13.38
C GLU A 24 15.52 5.17 13.92
N ALA A 25 14.84 4.79 14.99
CA ALA A 25 14.85 3.43 15.53
C ALA A 25 14.30 2.43 14.51
N LEU A 26 13.17 2.75 13.86
CA LEU A 26 12.56 1.94 12.82
C LEU A 26 13.51 1.72 11.64
N TYR A 27 14.18 2.77 11.20
CA TYR A 27 15.16 2.66 10.13
C TYR A 27 16.38 1.83 10.53
N ARG A 28 16.97 2.09 11.68
CA ARG A 28 18.18 1.36 12.12
C ARG A 28 17.93 -0.11 12.40
N ARG A 29 16.80 -0.43 13.02
CA ARG A 29 16.48 -1.79 13.44
C ARG A 29 15.92 -2.64 12.29
N TYR A 30 15.05 -2.05 11.44
CA TYR A 30 14.26 -2.78 10.44
C TYR A 30 14.47 -2.32 9.01
N HIS A 31 15.29 -1.28 8.78
CA HIS A 31 15.59 -0.68 7.48
C HIS A 31 14.37 -0.07 6.76
N TYR A 32 13.29 0.23 7.49
CA TYR A 32 12.13 0.94 6.95
C TYR A 32 12.33 2.45 7.08
N ASP A 33 12.49 3.15 5.95
CA ASP A 33 12.79 4.59 5.94
C ASP A 33 11.55 5.45 5.64
N PHE A 34 10.98 6.03 6.70
CA PHE A 34 9.89 6.99 6.63
C PHE A 34 10.33 8.43 6.96
N ARG A 35 11.63 8.68 7.14
CA ARG A 35 12.16 9.97 7.59
C ARG A 35 11.95 11.10 6.58
N GLN A 36 11.81 10.75 5.29
CA GLN A 36 11.56 11.72 4.20
C GLN A 36 10.07 11.97 3.92
N TYR A 37 9.17 11.33 4.66
CA TYR A 37 7.74 11.55 4.50
C TYR A 37 7.33 12.93 5.02
N ALA A 38 6.23 13.49 4.48
CA ALA A 38 5.68 14.77 4.93
C ALA A 38 5.41 14.73 6.45
N ARG A 39 6.09 15.60 7.21
CA ARG A 39 6.09 15.61 8.68
C ARG A 39 4.68 15.59 9.29
N ALA A 40 3.77 16.40 8.76
CA ALA A 40 2.40 16.45 9.25
C ALA A 40 1.66 15.11 9.08
N SER A 41 1.86 14.43 7.95
CA SER A 41 1.23 13.15 7.66
C SER A 41 1.79 12.05 8.56
N ILE A 42 3.11 11.94 8.67
CA ILE A 42 3.74 10.89 9.48
C ILE A 42 3.42 11.06 10.97
N ARG A 43 3.44 12.29 11.50
CA ARG A 43 3.07 12.58 12.89
C ARG A 43 1.63 12.14 13.20
N ARG A 44 0.68 12.51 12.33
CA ARG A 44 -0.72 12.09 12.50
C ARG A 44 -0.84 10.56 12.56
N ARG A 45 -0.13 9.83 11.70
CA ARG A 45 -0.14 8.37 11.65
C ARG A 45 0.52 7.74 12.88
N LEU A 46 1.63 8.31 13.34
CA LEU A 46 2.30 7.86 14.58
C LEU A 46 1.42 8.08 15.80
N ARG A 47 0.71 9.21 15.90
CA ARG A 47 -0.29 9.46 16.96
C ARG A 47 -1.39 8.39 16.90
N GLN A 48 -1.95 8.16 15.73
CA GLN A 48 -2.98 7.16 15.56
C GLN A 48 -2.48 5.76 15.96
N ALA A 49 -1.27 5.38 15.54
CA ALA A 49 -0.66 4.12 15.93
C ALA A 49 -0.50 4.01 17.45
N ARG A 50 0.10 5.04 18.10
CA ARG A 50 0.27 5.11 19.55
C ARG A 50 -1.05 4.88 20.27
N ASP A 51 -2.09 5.63 19.89
CA ASP A 51 -3.40 5.61 20.55
C ASP A 51 -4.09 4.26 20.36
N GLN A 52 -4.12 3.73 19.14
CA GLN A 52 -4.76 2.45 18.82
C GLN A 52 -3.99 1.23 19.34
N MET A 53 -2.71 1.34 19.52
CA MET A 53 -1.87 0.29 20.09
C MET A 53 -1.80 0.38 21.63
N GLY A 54 -2.35 1.45 22.24
CA GLY A 54 -2.49 1.61 23.68
C GLY A 54 -1.23 2.11 24.40
N TYR A 55 -0.34 2.83 23.69
CA TYR A 55 0.86 3.39 24.32
C TYR A 55 0.61 4.82 24.80
N ALA A 56 1.16 5.16 25.97
CA ALA A 56 0.99 6.51 26.56
C ALA A 56 1.84 7.58 25.85
N SER A 57 2.93 7.21 25.17
CA SER A 57 3.80 8.11 24.41
C SER A 57 4.41 7.42 23.20
N LEU A 58 4.99 8.20 22.29
CA LEU A 58 5.76 7.64 21.17
C LEU A 58 7.08 7.03 21.65
N SER A 59 7.65 7.49 22.75
CA SER A 59 8.82 6.87 23.37
C SER A 59 8.53 5.45 23.88
N LEU A 60 7.37 5.20 24.48
CA LEU A 60 6.97 3.85 24.89
C LEU A 60 6.68 2.94 23.69
N LEU A 61 6.09 3.48 22.62
CA LEU A 61 5.95 2.75 21.37
C LEU A 61 7.31 2.42 20.75
N GLN A 62 8.28 3.35 20.83
CA GLN A 62 9.65 3.13 20.37
C GLN A 62 10.36 2.03 21.18
N ASP A 63 10.23 2.05 22.49
CA ASP A 63 10.79 1.01 23.37
C ASP A 63 10.22 -0.37 22.97
N ALA A 64 8.90 -0.47 22.85
CA ALA A 64 8.26 -1.71 22.41
C ALA A 64 8.70 -2.14 20.99
N LEU A 65 8.85 -1.20 20.05
CA LEU A 65 9.35 -1.45 18.70
C LEU A 65 10.77 -2.08 18.72
N LEU A 66 11.63 -1.63 19.61
CA LEU A 66 13.00 -2.13 19.70
C LEU A 66 13.10 -3.54 20.30
N HIS A 67 12.12 -3.96 21.11
CA HIS A 67 12.17 -5.19 21.88
C HIS A 67 11.17 -6.27 21.44
N ASP A 68 10.18 -5.94 20.61
CA ASP A 68 9.17 -6.89 20.11
C ASP A 68 8.93 -6.70 18.60
N ASP A 69 9.38 -7.66 17.80
CA ASP A 69 9.26 -7.65 16.34
C ASP A 69 7.80 -7.66 15.85
N ARG A 70 6.82 -8.04 16.69
CA ARG A 70 5.39 -7.97 16.34
C ARG A 70 4.88 -6.53 16.28
N VAL A 71 5.52 -5.62 17.00
CA VAL A 71 5.15 -4.21 17.04
C VAL A 71 5.40 -3.53 15.70
N VAL A 72 6.49 -3.86 15.01
CA VAL A 72 6.79 -3.27 13.70
C VAL A 72 5.72 -3.61 12.66
N THR A 73 5.27 -4.86 12.61
CA THR A 73 4.20 -5.27 11.67
C THR A 73 2.93 -4.46 11.89
N ARG A 74 2.48 -4.31 13.14
CA ARG A 74 1.33 -3.49 13.48
C ARG A 74 1.54 -2.00 13.19
N LEU A 75 2.74 -1.48 13.43
CA LEU A 75 3.08 -0.08 13.14
C LEU A 75 3.02 0.22 11.64
N LEU A 76 3.47 -0.71 10.80
CA LEU A 76 3.42 -0.58 9.34
C LEU A 76 1.98 -0.43 8.80
N ASP A 77 0.97 -1.02 9.45
CA ASP A 77 -0.44 -0.84 9.07
C ASP A 77 -0.88 0.62 9.15
N TYR A 78 -0.30 1.39 10.07
CA TYR A 78 -0.59 2.83 10.22
C TYR A 78 0.29 3.70 9.34
N LEU A 79 1.56 3.33 9.14
CA LEU A 79 2.53 4.15 8.40
C LEU A 79 2.35 4.05 6.89
N THR A 80 1.90 2.90 6.39
CA THR A 80 1.67 2.68 4.96
C THR A 80 0.28 3.17 4.54
N VAL A 81 0.15 3.55 3.27
CA VAL A 81 -1.13 3.97 2.69
C VAL A 81 -1.78 2.75 2.04
N GLN A 82 -2.82 2.23 2.69
CA GLN A 82 -3.57 1.07 2.19
C GLN A 82 -4.77 1.47 1.31
N VAL A 83 -4.71 2.65 0.66
CA VAL A 83 -5.76 3.09 -0.26
C VAL A 83 -5.37 2.66 -1.67
N SER A 84 -6.05 1.66 -2.16
CA SER A 84 -5.90 1.16 -3.52
C SER A 84 -7.28 0.84 -4.11
N GLU A 85 -7.41 0.91 -5.42
CA GLU A 85 -8.64 0.58 -6.17
C GLU A 85 -8.25 -0.17 -7.43
N MET A 86 -9.12 -1.10 -7.86
CA MET A 86 -8.93 -1.73 -9.15
C MET A 86 -9.08 -0.71 -10.27
N PHE A 87 -8.18 -0.80 -11.24
CA PHE A 87 -8.11 0.11 -12.38
C PHE A 87 -8.09 1.59 -11.99
N ARG A 88 -7.46 1.89 -10.82
CA ARG A 88 -7.24 3.27 -10.39
C ARG A 88 -6.54 4.03 -11.52
N ASP A 89 -7.01 5.26 -11.81
CA ASP A 89 -6.57 6.03 -12.97
C ASP A 89 -6.83 5.29 -14.31
N PRO A 90 -8.11 5.10 -14.70
CA PRO A 90 -8.45 4.28 -15.88
C PRO A 90 -7.73 4.68 -17.18
N GLY A 91 -7.38 5.97 -17.32
CA GLY A 91 -6.59 6.47 -18.44
C GLY A 91 -5.20 5.85 -18.54
N TYR A 92 -4.57 5.52 -17.41
CA TYR A 92 -3.28 4.81 -17.37
C TYR A 92 -3.42 3.40 -17.95
N TYR A 93 -4.41 2.63 -17.53
CA TYR A 93 -4.64 1.27 -18.05
C TYR A 93 -5.06 1.28 -19.51
N ARG A 94 -5.83 2.29 -19.94
CA ARG A 94 -6.14 2.47 -21.36
C ARG A 94 -4.86 2.71 -22.17
N ALA A 95 -3.98 3.59 -21.71
CA ALA A 95 -2.71 3.84 -22.37
C ALA A 95 -1.82 2.58 -22.43
N ILE A 96 -1.84 1.73 -21.39
CA ILE A 96 -1.16 0.43 -21.42
C ILE A 96 -1.73 -0.46 -22.54
N ARG A 97 -3.06 -0.58 -22.66
CA ARG A 97 -3.71 -1.37 -23.71
C ARG A 97 -3.31 -0.89 -25.10
N GLU A 98 -3.34 0.42 -25.30
CA GLU A 98 -3.12 1.01 -26.62
C GLU A 98 -1.64 1.05 -27.04
N LYS A 99 -0.74 1.33 -26.09
CA LYS A 99 0.66 1.64 -26.41
C LYS A 99 1.64 0.56 -25.97
N VAL A 100 1.37 -0.15 -24.88
CA VAL A 100 2.31 -1.12 -24.30
C VAL A 100 1.98 -2.54 -24.72
N VAL A 101 0.71 -2.93 -24.68
CA VAL A 101 0.26 -4.28 -25.05
C VAL A 101 0.70 -4.69 -26.46
N PRO A 102 0.61 -3.85 -27.52
CA PRO A 102 1.11 -4.22 -28.83
C PRO A 102 2.59 -4.60 -28.83
N HIS A 103 3.39 -3.89 -28.03
CA HIS A 103 4.81 -4.19 -27.87
C HIS A 103 5.02 -5.48 -27.08
N LEU A 104 4.29 -5.69 -25.98
CA LEU A 104 4.39 -6.91 -25.17
C LEU A 104 4.03 -8.18 -25.97
N ARG A 105 3.15 -8.08 -26.96
CA ARG A 105 2.77 -9.20 -27.82
C ARG A 105 3.92 -9.76 -28.64
N THR A 106 4.98 -9.00 -28.88
CA THR A 106 6.15 -9.44 -29.64
C THR A 106 7.08 -10.38 -28.86
N TYR A 107 6.90 -10.48 -27.53
CA TYR A 107 7.75 -11.32 -26.67
C TYR A 107 7.06 -12.68 -26.36
N PRO A 108 7.81 -13.78 -26.36
CA PRO A 108 7.26 -15.11 -26.09
C PRO A 108 6.89 -15.31 -24.61
N SER A 109 7.56 -14.62 -23.68
CA SER A 109 7.28 -14.66 -22.25
C SER A 109 7.48 -13.30 -21.63
N LEU A 110 6.71 -13.00 -20.58
CA LEU A 110 6.71 -11.70 -19.91
C LEU A 110 6.95 -11.88 -18.43
N LYS A 111 7.61 -10.89 -17.83
CA LYS A 111 7.74 -10.73 -16.38
C LYS A 111 7.33 -9.31 -16.02
N ILE A 112 6.35 -9.18 -15.15
CA ILE A 112 5.84 -7.89 -14.69
C ILE A 112 5.97 -7.85 -13.18
N TRP A 113 6.49 -6.76 -12.66
CA TRP A 113 6.65 -6.55 -11.22
C TRP A 113 5.79 -5.38 -10.77
N ILE A 114 4.92 -5.65 -9.81
CA ILE A 114 4.06 -4.69 -9.14
C ILE A 114 4.67 -4.40 -7.78
N ALA A 115 5.33 -3.26 -7.67
CA ALA A 115 5.98 -2.81 -6.46
C ALA A 115 5.00 -2.00 -5.60
N GLY A 116 4.73 -2.45 -4.37
CA GLY A 116 3.74 -1.82 -3.48
C GLY A 116 2.31 -2.21 -3.84
N CYS A 117 2.04 -3.51 -4.00
CA CYS A 117 0.75 -4.02 -4.46
C CYS A 117 -0.41 -3.85 -3.47
N SER A 118 -0.16 -3.39 -2.25
CA SER A 118 -1.16 -3.24 -1.19
C SER A 118 -2.00 -4.52 -1.00
N GLN A 119 -3.31 -4.42 -1.02
CA GLN A 119 -4.23 -5.56 -0.88
C GLN A 119 -4.50 -6.31 -2.20
N GLY A 120 -3.75 -5.97 -3.26
CA GLY A 120 -3.77 -6.68 -4.53
C GLY A 120 -4.58 -6.02 -5.64
N GLU A 121 -5.23 -4.89 -5.42
CA GLU A 121 -6.10 -4.26 -6.42
C GLU A 121 -5.36 -3.99 -7.74
N GLU A 122 -4.12 -3.51 -7.67
CA GLU A 122 -3.32 -3.27 -8.87
C GLU A 122 -2.88 -4.59 -9.53
N LEU A 123 -2.45 -5.57 -8.72
CA LEU A 123 -2.08 -6.90 -9.21
C LEU A 123 -3.22 -7.54 -10.02
N TYR A 124 -4.43 -7.54 -9.47
CA TYR A 124 -5.59 -8.14 -10.14
C TYR A 124 -6.05 -7.30 -11.33
N SER A 125 -5.90 -5.97 -11.29
CA SER A 125 -6.15 -5.12 -12.46
C SER A 125 -5.23 -5.47 -13.63
N PHE A 126 -3.95 -5.70 -13.37
CA PHE A 126 -3.01 -6.17 -14.40
C PHE A 126 -3.32 -7.59 -14.88
N ALA A 127 -3.66 -8.50 -13.97
CA ALA A 127 -4.02 -9.86 -14.31
C ALA A 127 -5.25 -9.88 -15.24
N ILE A 128 -6.29 -9.11 -14.92
CA ILE A 128 -7.49 -8.97 -15.76
C ILE A 128 -7.15 -8.37 -17.12
N LEU A 129 -6.39 -7.27 -17.16
CA LEU A 129 -5.95 -6.64 -18.39
C LEU A 129 -5.20 -7.65 -19.28
N LEU A 130 -4.25 -8.36 -18.71
CA LEU A 130 -3.44 -9.34 -19.46
C LEU A 130 -4.28 -10.52 -19.93
N HIS A 131 -5.25 -10.95 -19.14
CA HIS A 131 -6.20 -11.99 -19.56
C HIS A 131 -7.03 -11.55 -20.76
N GLU A 132 -7.64 -10.37 -20.71
CA GLU A 132 -8.43 -9.81 -21.81
C GLU A 132 -7.62 -9.57 -23.09
N GLU A 133 -6.32 -9.32 -22.96
CA GLU A 133 -5.40 -9.13 -24.07
C GLU A 133 -4.70 -10.44 -24.54
N GLY A 134 -5.03 -11.59 -23.92
CA GLY A 134 -4.47 -12.91 -24.27
C GLY A 134 -2.99 -13.05 -23.94
N LEU A 135 -2.52 -12.37 -22.89
CA LEU A 135 -1.11 -12.35 -22.47
C LEU A 135 -0.87 -13.06 -21.13
N LEU A 136 -1.92 -13.34 -20.34
CA LEU A 136 -1.76 -13.82 -18.97
C LEU A 136 -1.00 -15.14 -18.90
N ASP A 137 -1.33 -16.13 -19.76
CA ASP A 137 -0.75 -17.47 -19.73
C ASP A 137 0.76 -17.51 -19.96
N ARG A 138 1.31 -16.45 -20.53
CA ARG A 138 2.76 -16.31 -20.79
C ARG A 138 3.41 -15.21 -19.95
N THR A 139 2.70 -14.71 -18.93
CA THR A 139 3.17 -13.65 -18.05
C THR A 139 3.35 -14.16 -16.63
N LEU A 140 4.52 -13.93 -16.05
CA LEU A 140 4.77 -14.10 -14.63
C LEU A 140 4.62 -12.74 -13.94
N LEU A 141 3.62 -12.64 -13.05
CA LEU A 141 3.37 -11.46 -12.24
C LEU A 141 4.05 -11.60 -10.88
N TYR A 142 4.92 -10.67 -10.54
CA TYR A 142 5.49 -10.52 -9.21
C TYR A 142 4.79 -9.37 -8.50
N ALA A 143 4.34 -9.60 -7.28
CA ALA A 143 3.76 -8.56 -6.43
C ALA A 143 4.51 -8.51 -5.09
N THR A 144 4.92 -7.32 -4.70
CA THR A 144 5.60 -7.09 -3.42
C THR A 144 4.96 -5.92 -2.69
N ASP A 145 4.97 -5.98 -1.37
CA ASP A 145 4.58 -4.87 -0.52
C ASP A 145 5.42 -4.90 0.76
N ILE A 146 5.65 -3.74 1.34
CA ILE A 146 6.36 -3.59 2.61
C ILE A 146 5.54 -4.13 3.79
N ASN A 147 4.20 -4.16 3.64
CA ASN A 147 3.28 -4.61 4.66
C ASN A 147 2.90 -6.09 4.47
N PRO A 148 3.36 -7.00 5.35
CA PRO A 148 3.05 -8.43 5.24
C PRO A 148 1.55 -8.75 5.34
N ALA A 149 0.78 -7.95 6.11
CA ALA A 149 -0.67 -8.16 6.26
C ALA A 149 -1.41 -7.81 4.96
N ALA A 150 -0.97 -6.76 4.25
CA ALA A 150 -1.47 -6.43 2.92
C ALA A 150 -1.21 -7.56 1.92
N LEU A 151 0.01 -8.11 1.89
CA LEU A 151 0.36 -9.27 1.05
C LEU A 151 -0.50 -10.51 1.37
N ALA A 152 -0.75 -10.77 2.65
CA ALA A 152 -1.63 -11.88 3.06
C ALA A 152 -3.06 -11.70 2.57
N THR A 153 -3.55 -10.45 2.50
CA THR A 153 -4.85 -10.11 1.92
C THR A 153 -4.83 -10.23 0.40
N ALA A 154 -3.81 -9.70 -0.25
CA ALA A 154 -3.64 -9.80 -1.70
C ALA A 154 -3.65 -11.25 -2.19
N LYS A 155 -2.99 -12.16 -1.47
CA LYS A 155 -2.96 -13.60 -1.80
C LYS A 155 -4.34 -14.27 -1.78
N LYS A 156 -5.30 -13.74 -1.02
CA LYS A 156 -6.65 -14.30 -0.96
C LYS A 156 -7.48 -13.97 -2.21
N GLY A 157 -7.17 -12.85 -2.87
CA GLY A 157 -7.91 -12.39 -4.05
C GLY A 157 -9.38 -12.07 -3.78
N ILE A 158 -9.74 -11.74 -2.53
CA ILE A 158 -11.12 -11.48 -2.12
C ILE A 158 -11.28 -9.99 -1.87
N PHE A 159 -12.23 -9.39 -2.55
CA PHE A 159 -12.54 -7.96 -2.46
C PHE A 159 -13.95 -7.73 -1.93
N ALA A 160 -14.13 -6.63 -1.20
CA ALA A 160 -15.42 -6.28 -0.63
C ALA A 160 -16.45 -5.93 -1.72
N VAL A 161 -17.67 -6.45 -1.58
CA VAL A 161 -18.75 -6.34 -2.59
C VAL A 161 -19.17 -4.89 -2.83
N ASP A 162 -19.15 -4.06 -1.81
CA ASP A 162 -19.47 -2.63 -1.88
C ASP A 162 -18.54 -1.83 -2.80
N ARG A 163 -17.33 -2.34 -3.07
CA ARG A 163 -16.34 -1.73 -3.97
C ARG A 163 -16.52 -2.14 -5.44
N ILE A 164 -17.25 -3.22 -5.72
CA ILE A 164 -17.37 -3.80 -7.07
C ILE A 164 -17.94 -2.82 -8.09
N ALA A 165 -18.91 -1.99 -7.70
CA ALA A 165 -19.49 -0.99 -8.60
C ALA A 165 -18.44 0.02 -9.10
N ALA A 166 -17.61 0.55 -8.20
CA ALA A 166 -16.53 1.47 -8.55
C ALA A 166 -15.45 0.77 -9.41
N PHE A 167 -15.09 -0.45 -9.06
CA PHE A 167 -14.13 -1.25 -9.82
C PHE A 167 -14.62 -1.54 -11.25
N THR A 168 -15.90 -1.87 -11.40
CA THR A 168 -16.52 -2.11 -12.71
C THR A 168 -16.51 -0.85 -13.56
N GLN A 169 -16.85 0.29 -12.98
CA GLN A 169 -16.79 1.58 -13.69
C GLN A 169 -15.37 1.91 -14.15
N ASN A 170 -14.37 1.78 -13.27
CA ASN A 170 -12.98 2.01 -13.61
C ASN A 170 -12.49 1.05 -14.71
N HIS A 171 -12.86 -0.22 -14.63
CA HIS A 171 -12.53 -1.22 -15.63
C HIS A 171 -13.10 -0.85 -17.00
N GLN A 172 -14.37 -0.50 -17.09
CA GLN A 172 -15.01 -0.05 -18.35
C GLN A 172 -14.31 1.21 -18.92
N LEU A 173 -14.03 2.22 -18.07
CA LEU A 173 -13.31 3.42 -18.47
C LEU A 173 -11.87 3.13 -18.92
N SER A 174 -11.26 2.05 -18.46
CA SER A 174 -9.93 1.58 -18.87
C SER A 174 -9.91 0.85 -20.22
N GLY A 175 -11.07 0.69 -20.88
CA GLY A 175 -11.21 -0.07 -22.11
C GLY A 175 -11.40 -1.57 -21.88
N GLY A 176 -11.85 -1.97 -20.69
CA GLY A 176 -12.19 -3.35 -20.36
C GLY A 176 -13.33 -3.87 -21.23
N LYS A 177 -13.24 -5.14 -21.61
CA LYS A 177 -14.14 -5.78 -22.59
C LYS A 177 -15.16 -6.70 -21.95
N SER A 178 -14.86 -7.21 -20.76
CA SER A 178 -15.66 -8.20 -20.04
C SER A 178 -16.38 -7.58 -18.85
N SER A 179 -17.35 -8.29 -18.28
CA SER A 179 -17.87 -7.93 -16.94
C SER A 179 -16.91 -8.40 -15.85
N LEU A 180 -16.66 -7.59 -14.82
CA LEU A 180 -15.87 -8.04 -13.67
C LEU A 180 -16.51 -9.23 -12.96
N SER A 181 -17.84 -9.39 -13.01
CA SER A 181 -18.52 -10.58 -12.48
C SER A 181 -18.11 -11.86 -13.19
N ASP A 182 -17.87 -11.81 -14.49
CA ASP A 182 -17.41 -12.97 -15.27
C ASP A 182 -15.95 -13.30 -15.00
N LEU A 183 -15.17 -12.28 -14.64
CA LEU A 183 -13.74 -12.40 -14.32
C LEU A 183 -13.48 -12.80 -12.86
N SER A 184 -14.48 -12.72 -11.98
CA SER A 184 -14.37 -13.11 -10.56
C SER A 184 -14.09 -14.61 -10.35
N LEU A 185 -14.20 -15.42 -11.39
CA LEU A 185 -13.87 -16.85 -11.41
C LEU A 185 -12.43 -17.16 -11.85
N ILE A 186 -11.61 -16.13 -12.13
CA ILE A 186 -10.20 -16.35 -12.49
C ILE A 186 -9.44 -16.65 -11.20
N HIS A 187 -9.14 -17.93 -10.99
CA HIS A 187 -8.20 -18.34 -9.94
C HIS A 187 -6.78 -17.99 -10.39
N ILE A 188 -6.19 -17.00 -9.72
CA ILE A 188 -4.76 -16.74 -9.82
C ILE A 188 -4.09 -17.61 -8.76
N SER A 189 -3.46 -18.68 -9.18
CA SER A 189 -2.71 -19.61 -8.33
C SER A 189 -1.26 -19.16 -8.14
#